data_01e660ffb6e6301fc0167a8c13c35ca4
#
_entry.id   01e660ffb6e6301fc0167a8c13c35ca4
#
_cell.length_a   1.000
_cell.length_b   1.000
_cell.length_c   1.000
_cell.angle_alpha   90.00
_cell.angle_beta   90.00
_cell.angle_gamma   90.00
#
_symmetry.space_group_name_H-M   'P 1'
#
loop_
_entity.id
_entity.type
_entity.pdbx_description
1 polymer ?
#
loop_
_entity_poly.entity_id
_entity_poly.type
_entity_poly.pdbx_seq_one_letter_code
_entity_poly.pdbx_strand_id
1 'polypeptide(L)'
;MNKIDKELQDILRDKVHGSTELLNSLLNYFIKHQDNIKLVKNDLNKIQKKFSHFPVIINFINDIEAIVSGNKQISLHTYLKNSKKKNENEFKKIFNAAKPELLNCTTILTISHSRTSIRIFALWKKFSSKLKVIICESRPNNEGILMAKELSKLGIECKIITEAMTGTVIKEVDAVILGADQILPNGNIVNKTGSRLLAVLAKYHHIPVYVLASTSKKVGYKIIPPTDKKNKKNNRSKDGIIKSRNYEFEEVEKKLITKIFTD
;
A
#
# COMPACT_ATOMS: atom_id res chain seq x y z
N MET A 1 24.37 7.38 -18.56
CA MET A 1 23.54 6.51 -17.72
C MET A 1 22.78 5.55 -18.64
N ASN A 2 22.99 4.25 -18.50
CA ASN A 2 22.38 3.25 -19.39
C ASN A 2 20.85 3.24 -19.16
N LYS A 3 20.03 2.96 -20.19
CA LYS A 3 18.54 2.95 -20.12
C LYS A 3 18.02 2.05 -18.99
N ILE A 4 18.73 0.95 -18.71
CA ILE A 4 18.45 -0.02 -17.64
C ILE A 4 18.64 0.62 -16.25
N ASP A 5 19.73 1.38 -16.04
CA ASP A 5 19.98 2.10 -14.80
C ASP A 5 18.90 3.15 -14.51
N LYS A 6 18.35 3.79 -15.55
CA LYS A 6 17.29 4.79 -15.39
C LYS A 6 15.98 4.15 -14.90
N GLU A 7 15.55 3.02 -15.48
CA GLU A 7 14.30 2.33 -15.12
C GLU A 7 14.31 1.91 -13.63
N LEU A 8 15.39 1.29 -13.16
CA LEU A 8 15.51 0.95 -11.75
C LEU A 8 15.58 2.19 -10.87
N GLN A 9 16.31 3.23 -11.26
CA GLN A 9 16.40 4.47 -10.49
C GLN A 9 15.05 5.17 -10.33
N ASP A 10 14.20 5.12 -11.35
CA ASP A 10 12.84 5.68 -11.27
C ASP A 10 12.01 4.92 -10.22
N ILE A 11 12.09 3.57 -10.19
CA ILE A 11 11.44 2.75 -9.14
C ILE A 11 12.02 3.06 -7.76
N LEU A 12 13.35 3.16 -7.62
CA LEU A 12 14.00 3.43 -6.34
C LEU A 12 13.71 4.84 -5.80
N ARG A 13 13.39 5.80 -6.66
CA ARG A 13 13.04 7.19 -6.30
C ARG A 13 11.56 7.39 -6.00
N ASP A 14 10.75 6.41 -6.35
CA ASP A 14 9.31 6.49 -6.11
C ASP A 14 9.01 6.60 -4.60
N LYS A 15 8.26 7.64 -4.25
CA LYS A 15 7.83 7.94 -2.87
C LYS A 15 6.31 8.01 -2.74
N VAL A 16 5.62 7.79 -3.83
CA VAL A 16 4.19 8.02 -3.95
C VAL A 16 3.41 6.71 -3.89
N HIS A 17 3.95 5.66 -4.52
CA HIS A 17 3.26 4.39 -4.60
C HIS A 17 3.53 3.50 -3.37
N GLY A 18 2.50 2.76 -2.96
CA GLY A 18 2.61 1.78 -1.88
C GLY A 18 3.33 0.50 -2.30
N SER A 19 3.62 -0.35 -1.31
CA SER A 19 4.44 -1.57 -1.48
C SER A 19 3.94 -2.54 -2.56
N THR A 20 2.63 -2.63 -2.80
CA THR A 20 2.05 -3.50 -3.85
C THR A 20 2.37 -2.98 -5.26
N GLU A 21 2.29 -1.67 -5.50
CA GLU A 21 2.62 -1.09 -6.81
C GLU A 21 4.12 -1.11 -7.07
N LEU A 22 4.94 -0.81 -6.06
CA LEU A 22 6.39 -0.94 -6.13
C LEU A 22 6.80 -2.39 -6.45
N LEU A 23 6.16 -3.39 -5.82
CA LEU A 23 6.39 -4.80 -6.15
C LEU A 23 6.04 -5.11 -7.61
N ASN A 24 4.93 -4.60 -8.13
CA ASN A 24 4.55 -4.79 -9.53
C ASN A 24 5.57 -4.18 -10.49
N SER A 25 6.07 -2.99 -10.18
CA SER A 25 7.12 -2.31 -10.96
C SER A 25 8.42 -3.12 -10.96
N LEU A 26 8.85 -3.62 -9.80
CA LEU A 26 10.01 -4.49 -9.67
C LEU A 26 9.83 -5.82 -10.41
N LEU A 27 8.65 -6.42 -10.31
CA LEU A 27 8.32 -7.66 -11.02
C LEU A 27 8.43 -7.48 -12.54
N ASN A 28 7.88 -6.40 -13.08
CA ASN A 28 7.98 -6.09 -14.51
C ASN A 28 9.44 -5.81 -14.93
N TYR A 29 10.21 -5.11 -14.07
CA TYR A 29 11.62 -4.87 -14.27
C TYR A 29 12.41 -6.19 -14.37
N PHE A 30 12.23 -7.10 -13.41
CA PHE A 30 12.92 -8.39 -13.44
C PHE A 30 12.46 -9.31 -14.57
N ILE A 31 11.18 -9.31 -14.95
CA ILE A 31 10.71 -10.05 -16.14
C ILE A 31 11.46 -9.60 -17.41
N LYS A 32 11.70 -8.31 -17.54
CA LYS A 32 12.40 -7.75 -18.70
C LYS A 32 13.91 -8.05 -18.72
N HIS A 33 14.51 -8.21 -17.53
CA HIS A 33 15.96 -8.35 -17.38
C HIS A 33 16.40 -9.71 -16.85
N GLN A 34 15.51 -10.70 -16.78
CA GLN A 34 15.74 -12.01 -16.16
C GLN A 34 16.90 -12.83 -16.77
N ASP A 35 17.24 -12.60 -18.04
CA ASP A 35 18.31 -13.32 -18.73
C ASP A 35 19.70 -12.79 -18.33
N ASN A 36 19.79 -11.61 -17.74
CA ASN A 36 21.05 -11.04 -17.24
C ASN A 36 21.21 -11.26 -15.72
N ILE A 37 21.58 -12.46 -15.34
CA ILE A 37 21.72 -12.87 -13.93
C ILE A 37 22.70 -11.97 -13.15
N LYS A 38 23.77 -11.47 -13.80
CA LYS A 38 24.74 -10.57 -13.15
C LYS A 38 24.08 -9.23 -12.78
N LEU A 39 23.26 -8.68 -13.67
CA LEU A 39 22.48 -7.47 -13.42
C LEU A 39 21.47 -7.71 -12.29
N VAL A 40 20.69 -8.80 -12.37
CA VAL A 40 19.72 -9.19 -11.34
C VAL A 40 20.39 -9.20 -9.97
N LYS A 41 21.49 -9.95 -9.78
CA LYS A 41 22.22 -10.04 -8.50
C LYS A 41 22.67 -8.67 -7.97
N ASN A 42 23.19 -7.81 -8.84
CA ASN A 42 23.68 -6.49 -8.47
C ASN A 42 22.54 -5.58 -7.98
N ASP A 43 21.36 -5.71 -8.57
CA ASP A 43 20.23 -4.83 -8.29
C ASP A 43 19.45 -5.26 -7.04
N LEU A 44 19.45 -6.55 -6.65
CA LEU A 44 18.82 -7.04 -5.43
C LEU A 44 19.28 -6.25 -4.20
N ASN A 45 20.59 -6.02 -4.03
CA ASN A 45 21.14 -5.28 -2.90
C ASN A 45 20.66 -3.81 -2.84
N LYS A 46 20.53 -3.15 -4.00
CA LYS A 46 20.05 -1.76 -4.06
C LYS A 46 18.58 -1.67 -3.62
N ILE A 47 17.76 -2.61 -4.11
CA ILE A 47 16.33 -2.70 -3.82
C ILE A 47 16.12 -3.03 -2.34
N GLN A 48 16.86 -4.01 -1.80
CA GLN A 48 16.78 -4.42 -0.40
C GLN A 48 17.08 -3.25 0.56
N LYS A 49 18.16 -2.51 0.30
CA LYS A 49 18.51 -1.32 1.11
C LYS A 49 17.43 -0.23 1.06
N LYS A 50 16.80 -0.05 -0.10
CA LYS A 50 15.81 1.02 -0.29
C LYS A 50 14.47 0.69 0.31
N PHE A 51 14.01 -0.55 0.16
CA PHE A 51 12.67 -1.00 0.52
C PHE A 51 12.63 -1.99 1.68
N SER A 52 13.65 -1.94 2.57
CA SER A 52 13.79 -2.84 3.73
C SER A 52 12.57 -2.87 4.66
N HIS A 53 11.75 -1.83 4.65
CA HIS A 53 10.55 -1.71 5.47
C HIS A 53 9.28 -2.30 4.82
N PHE A 54 9.37 -2.77 3.57
CA PHE A 54 8.25 -3.42 2.89
C PHE A 54 8.42 -4.95 2.84
N PRO A 55 7.78 -5.71 3.74
CA PRO A 55 7.93 -7.17 3.83
C PRO A 55 7.71 -7.87 2.51
N VAL A 56 6.70 -7.47 1.75
CA VAL A 56 6.35 -8.08 0.47
C VAL A 56 7.48 -7.96 -0.56
N ILE A 57 8.21 -6.84 -0.55
CA ILE A 57 9.36 -6.63 -1.44
C ILE A 57 10.56 -7.45 -0.94
N ILE A 58 10.81 -7.47 0.36
CA ILE A 58 11.92 -8.24 0.94
C ILE A 58 11.74 -9.73 0.67
N ASN A 59 10.55 -10.28 0.88
CA ASN A 59 10.26 -11.68 0.58
C ASN A 59 10.47 -11.99 -0.91
N PHE A 60 10.02 -11.12 -1.80
CA PHE A 60 10.21 -11.26 -3.25
C PHE A 60 11.70 -11.26 -3.64
N ILE A 61 12.50 -10.38 -3.06
CA ILE A 61 13.95 -10.30 -3.31
C ILE A 61 14.68 -11.54 -2.78
N ASN A 62 14.36 -11.97 -1.56
CA ASN A 62 14.95 -13.17 -0.95
C ASN A 62 14.66 -14.42 -1.80
N ASP A 63 13.46 -14.52 -2.35
CA ASP A 63 13.09 -15.59 -3.27
C ASP A 63 13.92 -15.57 -4.55
N ILE A 64 14.10 -14.39 -5.18
CA ILE A 64 14.94 -14.24 -6.37
C ILE A 64 16.39 -14.58 -6.04
N GLU A 65 16.92 -14.09 -4.91
CA GLU A 65 18.28 -14.37 -4.48
C GLU A 65 18.53 -15.88 -4.29
N ALA A 66 17.59 -16.58 -3.64
CA ALA A 66 17.65 -18.03 -3.46
C ALA A 66 17.61 -18.79 -4.80
N ILE A 67 16.85 -18.30 -5.78
CA ILE A 67 16.78 -18.89 -7.12
C ILE A 67 18.10 -18.69 -7.88
N VAL A 68 18.62 -17.46 -7.93
CA VAL A 68 19.83 -17.14 -8.70
C VAL A 68 21.12 -17.67 -8.04
N SER A 69 21.04 -18.06 -6.76
CA SER A 69 22.11 -18.74 -6.01
C SER A 69 22.02 -20.28 -6.08
N GLY A 70 20.98 -20.82 -6.75
CA GLY A 70 20.78 -22.27 -6.88
C GLY A 70 20.15 -22.95 -5.66
N ASN A 71 19.71 -22.18 -4.65
CA ASN A 71 19.11 -22.72 -3.42
C ASN A 71 17.62 -23.08 -3.58
N LYS A 72 16.99 -22.72 -4.70
CA LYS A 72 15.61 -23.12 -5.08
C LYS A 72 15.59 -23.79 -6.45
N GLN A 73 14.95 -24.94 -6.54
CA GLN A 73 14.80 -25.73 -7.78
C GLN A 73 13.66 -25.21 -8.68
N ILE A 74 13.68 -23.92 -9.00
CA ILE A 74 12.73 -23.30 -9.94
C ILE A 74 13.50 -22.28 -10.79
N SER A 75 13.15 -22.16 -12.08
CA SER A 75 13.75 -21.11 -12.91
C SER A 75 13.24 -19.73 -12.54
N LEU A 76 14.09 -18.71 -12.70
CA LEU A 76 13.70 -17.32 -12.47
C LEU A 76 12.49 -16.92 -13.33
N HIS A 77 12.47 -17.34 -14.60
CA HIS A 77 11.33 -17.12 -15.51
C HIS A 77 10.03 -17.66 -14.95
N THR A 78 10.02 -18.93 -14.51
CA THR A 78 8.82 -19.57 -13.95
C THR A 78 8.36 -18.89 -12.67
N TYR A 79 9.30 -18.54 -11.77
CA TYR A 79 8.98 -17.82 -10.54
C TYR A 79 8.33 -16.46 -10.82
N LEU A 80 8.92 -15.65 -11.70
CA LEU A 80 8.40 -14.32 -12.06
C LEU A 80 7.01 -14.40 -12.70
N LYS A 81 6.80 -15.35 -13.62
CA LYS A 81 5.50 -15.61 -14.25
C LYS A 81 4.43 -15.99 -13.22
N ASN A 82 4.77 -16.89 -12.30
CA ASN A 82 3.85 -17.33 -11.24
C ASN A 82 3.53 -16.19 -10.27
N SER A 83 4.53 -15.37 -9.90
CA SER A 83 4.36 -14.20 -9.06
C SER A 83 3.42 -13.16 -9.70
N LYS A 84 3.55 -12.92 -11.00
CA LYS A 84 2.63 -12.04 -11.74
C LYS A 84 1.20 -12.55 -11.70
N LYS A 85 0.98 -13.84 -12.00
CA LYS A 85 -0.34 -14.48 -11.94
C LYS A 85 -0.94 -14.47 -10.53
N LYS A 86 -0.11 -14.68 -9.50
CA LYS A 86 -0.53 -14.58 -8.10
C LYS A 86 -1.02 -13.18 -7.78
N ASN A 87 -0.24 -12.14 -8.10
CA ASN A 87 -0.60 -10.74 -7.87
C ASN A 87 -1.88 -10.31 -8.61
N GLU A 88 -2.15 -10.88 -9.78
CA GLU A 88 -3.38 -10.62 -10.54
C GLU A 88 -4.63 -11.23 -9.91
N ASN A 89 -4.51 -12.31 -9.15
CA ASN A 89 -5.64 -13.03 -8.56
C ASN A 89 -5.90 -12.69 -7.08
N GLU A 90 -4.89 -12.20 -6.38
CA GLU A 90 -4.91 -11.92 -4.94
C GLU A 90 -6.07 -10.99 -4.55
N PHE A 91 -6.21 -9.86 -5.24
CA PHE A 91 -7.27 -8.90 -4.95
C PHE A 91 -8.69 -9.41 -5.22
N LYS A 92 -8.85 -10.39 -6.15
CA LYS A 92 -10.14 -11.06 -6.38
C LYS A 92 -10.53 -11.90 -5.18
N LYS A 93 -9.59 -12.63 -4.59
CA LYS A 93 -9.83 -13.43 -3.38
C LYS A 93 -10.17 -12.53 -2.19
N ILE A 94 -9.41 -11.43 -2.00
CA ILE A 94 -9.71 -10.44 -0.95
C ILE A 94 -11.10 -9.85 -1.16
N PHE A 95 -11.46 -9.48 -2.39
CA PHE A 95 -12.80 -8.97 -2.70
C PHE A 95 -13.89 -9.99 -2.38
N ASN A 96 -13.72 -11.25 -2.79
CA ASN A 96 -14.72 -12.29 -2.52
C ASN A 96 -14.90 -12.52 -1.01
N ALA A 97 -13.82 -12.46 -0.23
CA ALA A 97 -13.88 -12.58 1.23
C ALA A 97 -14.57 -11.37 1.89
N ALA A 98 -14.44 -10.16 1.31
CA ALA A 98 -14.99 -8.94 1.85
C ALA A 98 -16.41 -8.61 1.28
N LYS A 99 -16.80 -9.25 0.19
CA LYS A 99 -18.01 -8.93 -0.58
C LYS A 99 -19.29 -8.88 0.25
N PRO A 100 -19.57 -9.79 1.19
CA PRO A 100 -20.79 -9.73 1.98
C PRO A 100 -20.94 -8.43 2.77
N GLU A 101 -19.84 -7.93 3.35
CA GLU A 101 -19.84 -6.69 4.12
C GLU A 101 -19.80 -5.46 3.22
N LEU A 102 -19.00 -5.49 2.16
CA LEU A 102 -18.83 -4.34 1.26
C LEU A 102 -20.11 -4.00 0.48
N LEU A 103 -20.88 -5.00 0.03
CA LEU A 103 -22.08 -4.74 -0.76
C LEU A 103 -23.21 -4.06 0.05
N ASN A 104 -23.11 -4.05 1.38
CA ASN A 104 -24.02 -3.31 2.25
C ASN A 104 -23.66 -1.83 2.39
N CYS A 105 -22.51 -1.41 1.83
CA CYS A 105 -22.04 -0.03 1.90
C CYS A 105 -22.23 0.67 0.56
N THR A 106 -22.49 1.96 0.61
CA THR A 106 -22.60 2.84 -0.57
C THR A 106 -21.56 3.95 -0.54
N THR A 107 -21.28 4.49 0.65
CA THR A 107 -20.31 5.57 0.86
C THR A 107 -19.22 5.09 1.81
N ILE A 108 -18.00 5.17 1.39
CA ILE A 108 -16.83 4.75 2.19
C ILE A 108 -15.81 5.86 2.34
N LEU A 109 -15.07 5.82 3.46
CA LEU A 109 -13.94 6.70 3.71
C LEU A 109 -12.64 5.88 3.64
N THR A 110 -11.63 6.44 2.98
CA THR A 110 -10.31 5.82 2.86
C THR A 110 -9.19 6.85 2.88
N ILE A 111 -7.95 6.38 2.90
CA ILE A 111 -6.75 7.22 2.94
C ILE A 111 -5.66 6.61 2.07
N SER A 112 -4.77 7.48 1.52
CA SER A 112 -3.60 7.13 0.73
C SER A 112 -3.94 6.50 -0.63
N HIS A 113 -2.94 5.95 -1.30
CA HIS A 113 -3.05 5.31 -2.61
C HIS A 113 -2.77 3.81 -2.48
N SER A 114 -3.81 3.03 -2.25
CA SER A 114 -3.71 1.57 -2.13
C SER A 114 -4.09 0.88 -3.45
N ARG A 115 -3.12 0.25 -4.11
CA ARG A 115 -3.38 -0.52 -5.34
C ARG A 115 -4.37 -1.66 -5.13
N THR A 116 -4.28 -2.33 -4.00
CA THR A 116 -5.24 -3.39 -3.61
C THR A 116 -6.64 -2.82 -3.50
N SER A 117 -6.82 -1.70 -2.79
CA SER A 117 -8.12 -1.06 -2.63
C SER A 117 -8.70 -0.58 -3.98
N ILE A 118 -7.89 0.04 -4.84
CA ILE A 118 -8.32 0.49 -6.18
C ILE A 118 -8.85 -0.69 -7.00
N ARG A 119 -8.13 -1.82 -7.05
CA ARG A 119 -8.56 -3.02 -7.77
C ARG A 119 -9.83 -3.63 -7.18
N ILE A 120 -9.97 -3.62 -5.85
CA ILE A 120 -11.17 -4.11 -5.16
C ILE A 120 -12.36 -3.18 -5.45
N PHE A 121 -12.17 -1.85 -5.41
CA PHE A 121 -13.23 -0.90 -5.74
C PHE A 121 -13.67 -0.99 -7.20
N ALA A 122 -12.75 -1.26 -8.12
CA ALA A 122 -13.07 -1.56 -9.52
C ALA A 122 -13.95 -2.81 -9.69
N LEU A 123 -13.69 -3.86 -8.88
CA LEU A 123 -14.56 -5.03 -8.84
C LEU A 123 -15.91 -4.71 -8.20
N TRP A 124 -15.89 -4.01 -7.07
CA TRP A 124 -17.10 -3.62 -6.34
C TRP A 124 -18.05 -2.79 -7.20
N LYS A 125 -17.52 -1.83 -7.98
CA LYS A 125 -18.29 -1.01 -8.93
C LYS A 125 -19.14 -1.82 -9.91
N LYS A 126 -18.70 -3.04 -10.26
CA LYS A 126 -19.45 -3.94 -11.15
C LYS A 126 -20.73 -4.48 -10.50
N PHE A 127 -20.80 -4.49 -9.15
CA PHE A 127 -21.95 -4.96 -8.38
C PHE A 127 -22.78 -3.85 -7.76
N SER A 128 -22.22 -2.64 -7.65
CA SER A 128 -22.91 -1.47 -7.08
C SER A 128 -22.57 -0.22 -7.88
N SER A 129 -23.55 0.32 -8.59
CA SER A 129 -23.42 1.61 -9.31
C SER A 129 -23.37 2.81 -8.36
N LYS A 130 -23.82 2.65 -7.10
CA LYS A 130 -23.96 3.71 -6.09
C LYS A 130 -22.70 3.93 -5.25
N LEU A 131 -21.59 3.19 -5.49
CA LEU A 131 -20.38 3.33 -4.71
C LEU A 131 -19.80 4.74 -4.82
N LYS A 132 -19.63 5.39 -3.67
CA LYS A 132 -18.98 6.70 -3.48
C LYS A 132 -17.80 6.54 -2.55
N VAL A 133 -16.69 7.23 -2.83
CA VAL A 133 -15.46 7.14 -2.04
C VAL A 133 -15.02 8.51 -1.59
N ILE A 134 -15.01 8.73 -0.28
CA ILE A 134 -14.38 9.89 0.34
C ILE A 134 -12.93 9.51 0.64
N ILE A 135 -12.00 10.35 0.23
CA ILE A 135 -10.56 10.03 0.26
C ILE A 135 -9.83 11.16 0.97
N CYS A 136 -9.09 10.83 2.04
CA CYS A 136 -8.16 11.77 2.65
C CYS A 136 -6.99 12.05 1.70
N GLU A 137 -6.57 13.32 1.58
CA GLU A 137 -5.51 13.73 0.65
C GLU A 137 -4.15 13.10 0.92
N SER A 138 -3.90 12.62 2.14
CA SER A 138 -2.69 11.91 2.59
C SER A 138 -1.45 12.79 2.56
N ARG A 139 -1.46 13.84 3.41
CA ARG A 139 -0.28 14.68 3.59
C ARG A 139 0.90 13.89 4.15
N PRO A 140 2.16 14.23 3.81
CA PRO A 140 2.55 15.38 2.97
C PRO A 140 2.58 15.08 1.46
N ASN A 141 2.49 13.84 1.00
CA ASN A 141 2.74 13.46 -0.40
C ASN A 141 1.50 13.55 -1.29
N ASN A 142 0.30 13.74 -0.69
CA ASN A 142 -0.99 13.87 -1.38
C ASN A 142 -1.38 12.64 -2.25
N GLU A 143 -1.03 11.44 -1.81
CA GLU A 143 -1.31 10.19 -2.55
C GLU A 143 -2.81 9.94 -2.74
N GLY A 144 -3.66 10.44 -1.84
CA GLY A 144 -5.11 10.36 -1.96
C GLY A 144 -5.65 11.02 -3.23
N ILE A 145 -5.00 12.08 -3.71
CA ILE A 145 -5.35 12.75 -4.97
C ILE A 145 -5.14 11.81 -6.17
N LEU A 146 -4.06 11.01 -6.14
CA LEU A 146 -3.82 10.01 -7.20
C LEU A 146 -4.87 8.91 -7.17
N MET A 147 -5.22 8.43 -5.98
CA MET A 147 -6.29 7.44 -5.81
C MET A 147 -7.61 7.95 -6.39
N ALA A 148 -8.00 9.18 -6.07
CA ALA A 148 -9.21 9.80 -6.60
C ALA A 148 -9.21 9.89 -8.12
N LYS A 149 -8.07 10.28 -8.73
CA LYS A 149 -7.90 10.34 -10.19
C LYS A 149 -8.05 8.96 -10.85
N GLU A 150 -7.54 7.89 -10.23
CA GLU A 150 -7.69 6.53 -10.77
C GLU A 150 -9.12 6.02 -10.62
N LEU A 151 -9.75 6.24 -9.47
CA LEU A 151 -11.13 5.80 -9.23
C LEU A 151 -12.14 6.55 -10.11
N SER A 152 -11.94 7.85 -10.33
CA SER A 152 -12.81 8.64 -11.23
C SER A 152 -12.77 8.14 -12.67
N LYS A 153 -11.60 7.68 -13.16
CA LYS A 153 -11.49 7.03 -14.49
C LYS A 153 -12.27 5.71 -14.58
N LEU A 154 -12.56 5.08 -13.43
CA LEU A 154 -13.38 3.87 -13.34
C LEU A 154 -14.88 4.20 -13.16
N GLY A 155 -15.27 5.48 -13.23
CA GLY A 155 -16.64 5.93 -13.04
C GLY A 155 -17.12 5.86 -11.58
N ILE A 156 -16.22 5.89 -10.61
CA ILE A 156 -16.54 5.94 -9.18
C ILE A 156 -16.55 7.41 -8.74
N GLU A 157 -17.63 7.83 -8.10
CA GLU A 157 -17.74 9.17 -7.52
C GLU A 157 -16.76 9.32 -6.36
N CYS A 158 -15.91 10.37 -6.42
CA CYS A 158 -14.87 10.61 -5.42
C CYS A 158 -14.99 12.02 -4.84
N LYS A 159 -14.81 12.13 -3.51
CA LYS A 159 -14.69 13.40 -2.79
C LYS A 159 -13.36 13.41 -2.06
N ILE A 160 -12.54 14.44 -2.26
CA ILE A 160 -11.26 14.59 -1.56
C ILE A 160 -11.46 15.51 -0.35
N ILE A 161 -10.89 15.12 0.79
CA ILE A 161 -10.90 15.90 2.02
C ILE A 161 -9.50 15.91 2.64
N THR A 162 -9.24 16.87 3.53
CA THR A 162 -8.08 16.77 4.43
C THR A 162 -8.36 15.80 5.57
N GLU A 163 -7.33 15.26 6.20
CA GLU A 163 -7.48 14.39 7.38
C GLU A 163 -8.26 15.07 8.51
N ALA A 164 -8.07 16.38 8.68
CA ALA A 164 -8.77 17.17 9.71
C ALA A 164 -10.28 17.22 9.48
N MET A 165 -10.76 17.12 8.24
CA MET A 165 -12.19 17.10 7.90
C MET A 165 -12.86 15.76 8.20
N THR A 166 -12.11 14.72 8.55
CA THR A 166 -12.68 13.39 8.84
C THR A 166 -13.79 13.46 9.89
N GLY A 167 -13.60 14.25 10.95
CA GLY A 167 -14.63 14.44 12.00
C GLY A 167 -15.95 15.02 11.50
N THR A 168 -15.90 15.81 10.43
CA THR A 168 -17.11 16.40 9.83
C THR A 168 -17.88 15.37 9.00
N VAL A 169 -17.18 14.51 8.25
CA VAL A 169 -17.79 13.61 7.26
C VAL A 169 -18.01 12.19 7.77
N ILE A 170 -17.45 11.82 8.93
CA ILE A 170 -17.46 10.42 9.40
C ILE A 170 -18.87 9.84 9.52
N LYS A 171 -19.86 10.64 9.86
CA LYS A 171 -21.26 10.21 9.96
C LYS A 171 -21.97 10.01 8.61
N GLU A 172 -21.33 10.42 7.52
CA GLU A 172 -21.87 10.28 6.16
C GLU A 172 -21.46 8.95 5.51
N VAL A 173 -20.58 8.15 6.17
CA VAL A 173 -20.00 6.95 5.60
C VAL A 173 -20.49 5.67 6.27
N ASP A 174 -20.63 4.62 5.47
CA ASP A 174 -21.06 3.29 5.94
C ASP A 174 -19.89 2.48 6.51
N ALA A 175 -18.67 2.74 6.04
CA ALA A 175 -17.46 2.06 6.49
C ALA A 175 -16.20 2.87 6.23
N VAL A 176 -15.17 2.63 7.03
CA VAL A 176 -13.79 3.02 6.74
C VAL A 176 -13.06 1.83 6.13
N ILE A 177 -12.43 2.04 4.97
CA ILE A 177 -11.62 1.03 4.29
C ILE A 177 -10.15 1.43 4.35
N LEU A 178 -9.32 0.57 4.90
CA LEU A 178 -7.87 0.77 5.00
C LEU A 178 -7.12 -0.31 4.22
N GLY A 179 -5.94 0.02 3.73
CA GLY A 179 -4.92 -0.95 3.35
C GLY A 179 -4.07 -1.35 4.56
N ALA A 180 -3.03 -2.15 4.29
CA ALA A 180 -1.95 -2.37 5.24
C ALA A 180 -0.62 -2.56 4.50
N ASP A 181 0.46 -2.03 5.07
CA ASP A 181 1.83 -2.34 4.65
C ASP A 181 2.42 -3.49 5.46
N GLN A 182 1.96 -3.66 6.71
CA GLN A 182 2.28 -4.81 7.54
C GLN A 182 1.04 -5.24 8.35
N ILE A 183 0.89 -6.55 8.54
CA ILE A 183 -0.06 -7.16 9.48
C ILE A 183 0.77 -7.84 10.57
N LEU A 184 0.68 -7.34 11.80
CA LEU A 184 1.49 -7.78 12.92
C LEU A 184 0.89 -9.05 13.58
N PRO A 185 1.69 -9.84 14.33
CA PRO A 185 1.21 -11.05 14.98
C PRO A 185 0.06 -10.83 15.98
N ASN A 186 0.01 -9.65 16.62
CA ASN A 186 -1.07 -9.26 17.54
C ASN A 186 -2.34 -8.80 16.83
N GLY A 187 -2.34 -8.78 15.49
CA GLY A 187 -3.46 -8.31 14.66
C GLY A 187 -3.51 -6.80 14.45
N ASN A 188 -2.57 -6.03 14.99
CA ASN A 188 -2.40 -4.63 14.61
C ASN A 188 -1.91 -4.54 13.16
N ILE A 189 -2.14 -3.41 12.51
CA ILE A 189 -1.58 -3.15 11.18
C ILE A 189 -0.66 -1.93 11.21
N VAL A 190 0.28 -1.89 10.27
CA VAL A 190 1.02 -0.67 9.94
C VAL A 190 0.50 -0.17 8.60
N ASN A 191 0.11 1.09 8.55
CA ASN A 191 -0.42 1.74 7.34
C ASN A 191 -0.03 3.22 7.31
N LYS A 192 -0.39 3.93 6.24
CA LYS A 192 -0.15 5.36 6.07
C LYS A 192 -0.66 6.16 7.28
N THR A 193 0.15 7.16 7.71
CA THR A 193 -0.23 8.11 8.77
C THR A 193 -1.56 8.78 8.46
N GLY A 194 -2.44 8.87 9.46
CA GLY A 194 -3.84 9.27 9.36
C GLY A 194 -4.81 8.09 9.47
N SER A 195 -4.36 6.85 9.20
CA SER A 195 -5.19 5.65 9.30
C SER A 195 -5.73 5.41 10.72
N ARG A 196 -4.90 5.66 11.74
CA ARG A 196 -5.30 5.54 13.14
C ARG A 196 -6.34 6.58 13.51
N LEU A 197 -6.20 7.81 13.02
CA LEU A 197 -7.21 8.87 13.21
C LEU A 197 -8.57 8.43 12.66
N LEU A 198 -8.61 7.93 11.43
CA LEU A 198 -9.84 7.44 10.80
C LEU A 198 -10.45 6.30 11.63
N ALA A 199 -9.62 5.34 12.07
CA ALA A 199 -10.08 4.18 12.82
C ALA A 199 -10.62 4.56 14.22
N VAL A 200 -9.98 5.52 14.90
CA VAL A 200 -10.46 6.04 16.21
C VAL A 200 -11.81 6.73 16.06
N LEU A 201 -11.97 7.61 15.07
CA LEU A 201 -13.24 8.30 14.81
C LEU A 201 -14.33 7.33 14.39
N ALA A 202 -14.03 6.37 13.52
CA ALA A 202 -14.96 5.32 13.12
C ALA A 202 -15.44 4.52 14.35
N LYS A 203 -14.52 4.12 15.24
CA LYS A 203 -14.85 3.40 16.46
C LYS A 203 -15.76 4.22 17.40
N TYR A 204 -15.45 5.50 17.55
CA TYR A 204 -16.26 6.42 18.38
C TYR A 204 -17.70 6.56 17.83
N HIS A 205 -17.86 6.55 16.50
CA HIS A 205 -19.17 6.66 15.86
C HIS A 205 -19.81 5.32 15.49
N HIS A 206 -19.26 4.18 15.96
CA HIS A 206 -19.75 2.82 15.69
C HIS A 206 -19.74 2.44 14.20
N ILE A 207 -18.88 3.07 13.41
CA ILE A 207 -18.69 2.77 11.98
C ILE A 207 -17.65 1.66 11.83
N PRO A 208 -17.93 0.62 11.02
CA PRO A 208 -16.99 -0.47 10.84
C PRO A 208 -15.71 -0.03 10.12
N VAL A 209 -14.57 -0.59 10.57
CA VAL A 209 -13.25 -0.42 9.94
C VAL A 209 -12.84 -1.74 9.33
N TYR A 210 -12.74 -1.79 8.01
CA TYR A 210 -12.31 -2.97 7.26
C TYR A 210 -10.92 -2.74 6.68
N VAL A 211 -10.08 -3.76 6.78
CA VAL A 211 -8.73 -3.73 6.20
C VAL A 211 -8.67 -4.71 5.03
N LEU A 212 -8.24 -4.23 3.88
CA LEU A 212 -8.06 -5.00 2.65
C LEU A 212 -6.58 -5.16 2.36
N ALA A 213 -6.01 -6.32 2.64
CA ALA A 213 -4.58 -6.56 2.50
C ALA A 213 -4.26 -8.00 2.12
N SER A 214 -3.16 -8.20 1.41
CA SER A 214 -2.66 -9.53 1.10
C SER A 214 -2.05 -10.22 2.31
N THR A 215 -2.14 -11.56 2.34
CA THR A 215 -1.42 -12.40 3.31
C THR A 215 0.08 -12.19 3.27
N SER A 216 0.64 -11.76 2.13
CA SER A 216 2.06 -11.43 1.96
C SER A 216 2.53 -10.23 2.82
N LYS A 217 1.59 -9.48 3.40
CA LYS A 217 1.86 -8.38 4.35
C LYS A 217 2.03 -8.85 5.80
N LYS A 218 1.75 -10.12 6.10
CA LYS A 218 1.95 -10.69 7.44
C LYS A 218 3.44 -10.76 7.77
N VAL A 219 3.80 -10.31 8.97
CA VAL A 219 5.18 -10.30 9.47
C VAL A 219 5.27 -10.95 10.84
N GLY A 220 6.44 -11.50 11.18
CA GLY A 220 6.70 -12.06 12.50
C GLY A 220 6.94 -11.00 13.59
N TYR A 221 7.37 -9.81 13.19
CA TYR A 221 7.62 -8.67 14.06
C TYR A 221 7.46 -7.36 13.27
N LYS A 222 7.25 -6.24 13.98
CA LYS A 222 7.11 -4.92 13.35
C LYS A 222 8.44 -4.47 12.72
N ILE A 223 8.38 -4.20 11.43
CA ILE A 223 9.50 -3.61 10.70
C ILE A 223 9.32 -2.09 10.71
N ILE A 224 10.23 -1.38 11.37
CA ILE A 224 10.16 0.08 11.48
C ILE A 224 10.67 0.69 10.17
N PRO A 225 9.85 1.51 9.47
CA PRO A 225 10.33 2.23 8.30
C PRO A 225 11.50 3.15 8.67
N PRO A 226 12.49 3.34 7.78
CA PRO A 226 13.54 4.31 8.03
C PRO A 226 12.90 5.68 8.21
N THR A 227 13.15 6.29 9.38
CA THR A 227 12.72 7.67 9.62
C THR A 227 13.40 8.56 8.60
N ASP A 228 12.63 9.38 7.90
CA ASP A 228 13.13 10.24 6.82
C ASP A 228 14.09 11.31 7.40
N LYS A 229 15.36 10.92 7.57
CA LYS A 229 16.43 11.83 8.02
C LYS A 229 16.64 13.00 7.04
N LYS A 230 16.13 12.90 5.81
CA LYS A 230 16.28 13.90 4.75
C LYS A 230 15.25 15.04 4.83
N ASN A 231 14.10 14.84 5.46
CA ASN A 231 13.13 15.93 5.64
C ASN A 231 13.55 16.97 6.69
N LYS A 232 14.69 16.77 7.36
CA LYS A 232 15.28 17.82 8.23
C LYS A 232 15.74 19.08 7.49
N LYS A 233 15.87 19.04 6.15
CA LYS A 233 16.46 20.16 5.40
C LYS A 233 15.45 21.20 4.90
N ASN A 234 14.17 20.89 4.77
CA ASN A 234 13.28 21.74 3.99
C ASN A 234 12.34 22.67 4.77
N ASN A 235 12.30 22.62 6.10
CA ASN A 235 11.44 23.50 6.89
C ASN A 235 12.18 24.04 8.14
N ARG A 236 13.42 24.46 8.00
CA ARG A 236 14.01 25.33 9.01
C ARG A 236 13.57 26.77 8.69
N SER A 237 12.87 27.42 9.63
CA SER A 237 12.81 28.88 9.62
C SER A 237 14.25 29.41 9.58
N LYS A 238 14.50 30.59 9.00
CA LYS A 238 15.82 31.21 8.99
C LYS A 238 16.45 31.24 10.40
N ASP A 239 15.61 31.24 11.43
CA ASP A 239 16.02 31.31 12.85
C ASP A 239 16.19 29.91 13.51
N GLY A 240 16.04 28.81 12.77
CA GLY A 240 16.29 27.44 13.27
C GLY A 240 15.34 26.92 14.36
N ILE A 241 14.32 27.69 14.76
CA ILE A 241 13.41 27.42 15.89
C ILE A 241 12.29 26.47 15.50
N ILE A 242 11.79 26.54 14.25
CA ILE A 242 10.68 25.70 13.77
C ILE A 242 11.23 24.42 13.14
N LYS A 243 10.83 23.26 13.65
CA LYS A 243 11.18 21.94 13.12
C LYS A 243 9.89 21.22 12.70
N SER A 244 9.75 20.85 11.42
CA SER A 244 8.69 19.94 11.00
C SER A 244 9.10 18.49 11.22
N ARG A 245 8.13 17.65 11.58
CA ARG A 245 8.32 16.22 11.78
C ARG A 245 7.21 15.48 11.03
N ASN A 246 7.59 14.64 10.08
CA ASN A 246 6.68 13.84 9.29
C ASN A 246 6.94 12.35 9.55
N TYR A 247 5.86 11.61 9.77
CA TYR A 247 5.86 10.17 9.81
C TYR A 247 5.04 9.67 8.62
N GLU A 248 5.58 8.75 7.84
CA GLU A 248 4.85 8.19 6.69
C GLU A 248 3.89 7.07 7.10
N PHE A 249 4.24 6.33 8.14
CA PHE A 249 3.47 5.17 8.59
C PHE A 249 3.21 5.23 10.09
N GLU A 250 2.09 4.65 10.49
CA GLU A 250 1.70 4.48 11.88
C GLU A 250 1.08 3.12 12.13
N GLU A 251 1.01 2.72 13.39
CA GLU A 251 0.34 1.50 13.81
C GLU A 251 -1.12 1.80 14.16
N VAL A 252 -2.02 0.93 13.67
CA VAL A 252 -3.45 0.93 14.01
C VAL A 252 -3.74 -0.33 14.81
N GLU A 253 -4.25 -0.15 16.02
CA GLU A 253 -4.52 -1.24 16.96
C GLU A 253 -5.68 -2.13 16.49
N LYS A 254 -5.56 -3.45 16.67
CA LYS A 254 -6.59 -4.43 16.32
C LYS A 254 -7.97 -4.09 16.92
N LYS A 255 -8.01 -3.53 18.13
CA LYS A 255 -9.26 -3.13 18.79
C LYS A 255 -10.07 -2.06 18.05
N LEU A 256 -9.41 -1.32 17.14
CA LEU A 256 -10.04 -0.31 16.28
C LEU A 256 -10.52 -0.88 14.94
N ILE A 257 -10.12 -2.12 14.62
CA ILE A 257 -10.39 -2.78 13.34
C ILE A 257 -11.53 -3.78 13.54
N THR A 258 -12.56 -3.67 12.71
CA THR A 258 -13.69 -4.62 12.71
C THR A 258 -13.28 -5.96 12.12
N LYS A 259 -12.63 -5.93 10.94
CA LYS A 259 -12.20 -7.15 10.25
C LYS A 259 -11.07 -6.89 9.27
N ILE A 260 -10.15 -7.84 9.16
CA ILE A 260 -9.09 -7.85 8.13
C ILE A 260 -9.45 -8.93 7.12
N PHE A 261 -9.58 -8.56 5.85
CA PHE A 261 -9.82 -9.47 4.75
C PHE A 261 -8.52 -9.72 3.99
N THR A 262 -8.19 -10.99 3.80
CA THR A 262 -6.99 -11.42 3.06
C THR A 262 -7.34 -12.44 1.98
N ASP A 263 -6.37 -12.73 1.07
CA ASP A 263 -6.43 -13.79 0.05
C ASP A 263 -6.25 -15.18 0.61
#